data_9fd926b111cfbb84c6d45c4108ee5723
#
_entry.id   9fd926b111cfbb84c6d45c4108ee5723
#
_cell.length_a   1.000
_cell.length_b   1.000
_cell.length_c   1.000
_cell.angle_alpha   90.00
_cell.angle_beta   90.00
_cell.angle_gamma   90.00
#
_symmetry.space_group_name_H-M   'P 1'
#
loop_
_entity.id
_entity.type
_entity.pdbx_description
1 polymer ?
#
loop_
_entity_poly.entity_id
_entity_poly.type
_entity_poly.pdbx_seq_one_letter_code
_entity_poly.pdbx_strand_id
1 'polypeptide(L)'
;MFVSTKLSSPESSIKNHNHQFNNFKDWVNFFQDQQISTAVKTEQAENYLRDLIQQVDVAGLEWLDQPRHVEQYFLEQHHQTCAIFQSYVERRKQQQGREYFPTVSHAFEFLAKVAPVKLVDGSWLYSTVQNWNRPETKDLIYIYLEELGMGHTRANHVTMYQDLLNHYELNSYA
;
A
#
# COMPACT_ATOMS: atom_id res chain seq x y z
N MET A 1 0.85 21.11 -6.48
CA MET A 1 2.04 21.21 -5.62
C MET A 1 2.10 19.92 -4.81
N PHE A 2 2.94 18.95 -5.23
CA PHE A 2 3.10 17.72 -4.45
C PHE A 2 3.66 18.11 -3.10
N VAL A 3 2.87 17.90 -2.05
CA VAL A 3 3.42 17.87 -0.70
C VAL A 3 4.26 16.60 -0.64
N SER A 4 5.55 16.74 -0.92
CA SER A 4 6.53 15.70 -0.64
C SER A 4 6.63 15.61 0.89
N THR A 5 5.76 14.84 1.50
CA THR A 5 6.00 14.37 2.85
C THR A 5 7.27 13.53 2.76
N LYS A 6 8.40 14.11 3.15
CA LYS A 6 9.55 13.31 3.56
C LYS A 6 9.06 12.45 4.71
N LEU A 7 8.63 11.23 4.39
CA LEU A 7 8.62 10.15 5.36
C LEU A 7 10.09 10.01 5.79
N SER A 8 10.43 10.65 6.90
CA SER A 8 11.66 10.30 7.61
C SER A 8 11.57 8.80 7.86
N SER A 9 12.59 8.06 7.47
CA SER A 9 12.74 6.65 7.80
C SER A 9 12.36 6.46 9.27
N PRO A 10 11.62 5.39 9.62
CA PRO A 10 11.21 5.14 11.00
C PRO A 10 12.43 4.68 11.82
N GLU A 11 13.31 5.61 12.16
CA GLU A 11 14.39 5.40 13.11
C GLU A 11 14.00 5.76 14.55
N SER A 12 12.74 6.16 14.78
CA SER A 12 12.25 6.36 16.14
C SER A 12 11.90 5.01 16.77
N SER A 13 12.68 4.58 17.74
CA SER A 13 12.43 3.41 18.58
C SER A 13 11.04 3.47 19.20
N ILE A 14 10.07 2.78 18.62
CA ILE A 14 8.74 2.62 19.18
C ILE A 14 8.86 1.62 20.32
N LYS A 15 8.76 2.11 21.55
CA LYS A 15 8.76 1.31 22.76
C LYS A 15 7.31 1.00 23.14
N ASN A 16 6.86 -0.23 22.88
CA ASN A 16 5.67 -0.74 23.53
C ASN A 16 5.78 -2.26 23.73
N HIS A 17 5.43 -2.73 24.91
CA HIS A 17 5.27 -4.13 25.32
C HIS A 17 6.44 -5.08 25.00
N ASN A 18 7.65 -4.77 25.44
CA ASN A 18 8.83 -5.65 25.36
C ASN A 18 9.35 -5.95 23.93
N HIS A 19 8.71 -5.49 22.88
CA HIS A 19 9.24 -5.64 21.51
C HIS A 19 9.83 -4.31 21.05
N GLN A 20 11.14 -4.30 20.88
CA GLN A 20 11.87 -3.15 20.31
C GLN A 20 12.21 -3.48 18.86
N PHE A 21 11.66 -2.70 17.93
CA PHE A 21 11.96 -2.83 16.50
C PHE A 21 13.00 -1.78 16.12
N ASN A 22 14.16 -2.23 15.66
CA ASN A 22 15.24 -1.34 15.26
C ASN A 22 15.25 -1.06 13.75
N ASN A 23 14.55 -1.90 12.98
CA ASN A 23 14.48 -1.80 11.53
C ASN A 23 13.25 -2.54 10.99
N PHE A 24 12.99 -2.37 9.69
CA PHE A 24 11.86 -2.99 9.02
C PHE A 24 11.87 -4.53 9.10
N LYS A 25 13.05 -5.16 9.08
CA LYS A 25 13.17 -6.62 9.14
C LYS A 25 12.67 -7.16 10.49
N ASP A 26 12.89 -6.44 11.59
CA ASP A 26 12.40 -6.83 12.91
C ASP A 26 10.86 -6.84 12.92
N TRP A 27 10.23 -5.86 12.28
CA TRP A 27 8.78 -5.83 12.09
C TRP A 27 8.27 -7.03 11.30
N VAL A 28 8.88 -7.32 10.15
CA VAL A 28 8.50 -8.47 9.32
C VAL A 28 8.62 -9.77 10.11
N ASN A 29 9.75 -10.00 10.77
CA ASN A 29 9.97 -11.20 11.58
C ASN A 29 8.92 -11.33 12.68
N PHE A 30 8.59 -10.25 13.39
CA PHE A 30 7.57 -10.24 14.43
C PHE A 30 6.19 -10.64 13.88
N PHE A 31 5.77 -10.06 12.76
CA PHE A 31 4.46 -10.37 12.19
C PHE A 31 4.38 -11.76 11.55
N GLN A 32 5.50 -12.29 11.08
CA GLN A 32 5.58 -13.64 10.52
C GLN A 32 5.74 -14.73 11.60
N ASP A 33 6.17 -14.39 12.81
CA ASP A 33 6.38 -15.37 13.88
C ASP A 33 5.04 -16.01 14.30
N GLN A 34 4.90 -17.30 14.03
CA GLN A 34 3.70 -18.07 14.36
C GLN A 34 3.51 -18.32 15.86
N GLN A 35 4.55 -18.12 16.68
CA GLN A 35 4.47 -18.25 18.12
C GLN A 35 3.81 -17.02 18.80
N ILE A 36 3.79 -15.90 18.10
CA ILE A 36 3.17 -14.68 18.61
C ILE A 36 1.68 -14.69 18.27
N SER A 37 0.85 -14.54 19.30
CA SER A 37 -0.61 -14.55 19.12
C SER A 37 -1.08 -13.39 18.24
N THR A 38 -2.18 -13.61 17.52
CA THR A 38 -2.82 -12.57 16.70
C THR A 38 -3.19 -11.34 17.54
N ALA A 39 -3.64 -11.53 18.78
CA ALA A 39 -3.98 -10.41 19.66
C ALA A 39 -2.79 -9.49 19.93
N VAL A 40 -1.62 -10.05 20.22
CA VAL A 40 -0.38 -9.27 20.43
C VAL A 40 0.04 -8.57 19.13
N LYS A 41 -0.06 -9.23 17.99
CA LYS A 41 0.23 -8.62 16.71
C LYS A 41 -0.70 -7.45 16.39
N THR A 42 -1.99 -7.62 16.65
CA THR A 42 -3.00 -6.56 16.43
C THR A 42 -2.71 -5.36 17.33
N GLU A 43 -2.50 -5.57 18.62
CA GLU A 43 -2.15 -4.48 19.56
C GLU A 43 -0.91 -3.71 19.10
N GLN A 44 0.13 -4.43 18.66
CA GLN A 44 1.35 -3.80 18.16
C GLN A 44 1.12 -3.00 16.89
N ALA A 45 0.30 -3.52 15.95
CA ALA A 45 -0.06 -2.82 14.73
C ALA A 45 -0.89 -1.55 15.01
N GLU A 46 -1.85 -1.62 15.95
CA GLU A 46 -2.66 -0.48 16.36
C GLU A 46 -1.81 0.61 17.02
N ASN A 47 -0.88 0.25 17.88
CA ASN A 47 0.03 1.20 18.52
C ASN A 47 0.90 1.89 17.47
N TYR A 48 1.48 1.12 16.54
CA TYR A 48 2.27 1.68 15.43
C TYR A 48 1.47 2.65 14.57
N LEU A 49 0.25 2.26 14.18
CA LEU A 49 -0.64 3.13 13.39
C LEU A 49 -0.99 4.41 14.15
N ARG A 50 -1.29 4.30 15.44
CA ARG A 50 -1.59 5.46 16.30
C ARG A 50 -0.42 6.42 16.36
N ASP A 51 0.81 5.91 16.54
CA ASP A 51 2.01 6.72 16.58
C ASP A 51 2.27 7.42 15.22
N LEU A 52 2.02 6.72 14.11
CA LEU A 52 2.11 7.32 12.78
C LEU A 52 1.09 8.44 12.59
N ILE A 53 -0.16 8.24 12.99
CA ILE A 53 -1.22 9.24 12.88
C ILE A 53 -0.87 10.49 13.70
N GLN A 54 -0.29 10.32 14.90
CA GLN A 54 0.16 11.44 15.72
C GLN A 54 1.30 12.26 15.09
N GLN A 55 2.07 11.64 14.22
CA GLN A 55 3.18 12.31 13.50
C GLN A 55 2.72 13.01 12.21
N VAL A 56 1.50 12.76 11.76
CA VAL A 56 0.95 13.43 10.58
C VAL A 56 0.68 14.90 10.91
N ASP A 57 1.28 15.80 10.15
CA ASP A 57 0.91 17.20 10.19
C ASP A 57 -0.45 17.38 9.50
N VAL A 58 -1.47 17.58 10.31
CA VAL A 58 -2.85 17.82 9.84
C VAL A 58 -3.12 19.28 9.52
N ALA A 59 -2.15 20.17 9.72
CA ALA A 59 -2.30 21.57 9.35
C ALA A 59 -2.57 21.68 7.84
N GLY A 60 -3.66 22.33 7.50
CA GLY A 60 -4.10 22.48 6.12
C GLY A 60 -4.99 21.34 5.59
N LEU A 61 -5.37 20.38 6.45
CA LEU A 61 -6.32 19.33 6.10
C LEU A 61 -7.74 19.59 6.63
N GLU A 62 -7.98 20.73 7.27
CA GLU A 62 -9.29 21.10 7.83
C GLU A 62 -10.39 21.16 6.75
N TRP A 63 -10.01 21.37 5.49
CA TRP A 63 -10.92 21.35 4.36
C TRP A 63 -11.52 19.94 4.10
N LEU A 64 -10.90 18.86 4.59
CA LEU A 64 -11.43 17.49 4.49
C LEU A 64 -12.66 17.26 5.37
N ASP A 65 -12.97 18.15 6.31
CA ASP A 65 -14.15 18.08 7.17
C ASP A 65 -15.46 18.23 6.37
N GLN A 66 -15.39 18.71 5.13
CA GLN A 66 -16.54 18.87 4.25
C GLN A 66 -16.52 17.81 3.13
N PRO A 67 -17.51 16.90 3.04
CA PRO A 67 -17.53 15.84 2.02
C PRO A 67 -17.34 16.35 0.58
N ARG A 68 -17.94 17.50 0.25
CA ARG A 68 -17.77 18.14 -1.07
C ARG A 68 -16.33 18.54 -1.38
N HIS A 69 -15.54 18.89 -0.37
CA HIS A 69 -14.14 19.24 -0.55
C HIS A 69 -13.29 17.99 -0.81
N VAL A 70 -13.64 16.87 -0.20
CA VAL A 70 -12.98 15.57 -0.43
C VAL A 70 -13.17 15.15 -1.89
N GLU A 71 -14.41 15.21 -2.41
CA GLU A 71 -14.70 14.89 -3.81
C GLU A 71 -13.93 15.81 -4.77
N GLN A 72 -13.99 17.12 -4.55
CA GLN A 72 -13.25 18.08 -5.37
C GLN A 72 -11.75 17.82 -5.34
N TYR A 73 -11.18 17.55 -4.19
CA TYR A 73 -9.77 17.22 -4.06
C TYR A 73 -9.38 16.00 -4.90
N PHE A 74 -10.16 14.92 -4.80
CA PHE A 74 -9.87 13.72 -5.60
C PHE A 74 -10.00 13.96 -7.10
N LEU A 75 -10.97 14.75 -7.53
CA LEU A 75 -11.10 15.15 -8.94
C LEU A 75 -9.89 15.95 -9.41
N GLU A 76 -9.43 16.91 -8.62
CA GLU A 76 -8.24 17.70 -8.93
C GLU A 76 -6.98 16.84 -8.98
N GLN A 77 -6.79 15.92 -8.01
CA GLN A 77 -5.67 14.96 -8.02
C GLN A 77 -5.73 14.02 -9.23
N HIS A 78 -6.92 13.56 -9.60
CA HIS A 78 -7.11 12.75 -10.80
C HIS A 78 -6.68 13.52 -12.06
N HIS A 79 -7.15 14.74 -12.24
CA HIS A 79 -6.77 15.56 -13.41
C HIS A 79 -5.27 15.83 -13.46
N GLN A 80 -4.65 16.15 -12.35
CA GLN A 80 -3.20 16.35 -12.27
C GLN A 80 -2.43 15.07 -12.64
N THR A 81 -2.85 13.93 -12.10
CA THR A 81 -2.23 12.63 -12.39
C THR A 81 -2.37 12.28 -13.88
N CYS A 82 -3.54 12.49 -14.46
CA CYS A 82 -3.76 12.27 -15.90
C CYS A 82 -2.86 13.17 -16.76
N ALA A 83 -2.70 14.45 -16.40
CA ALA A 83 -1.84 15.37 -17.13
C ALA A 83 -0.36 14.95 -17.07
N ILE A 84 0.12 14.54 -15.90
CA ILE A 84 1.48 14.01 -15.69
C ILE A 84 1.70 12.75 -16.54
N PHE A 85 0.73 11.83 -16.50
CA PHE A 85 0.80 10.60 -17.28
C PHE A 85 0.80 10.85 -18.79
N GLN A 86 -0.03 11.77 -19.28
CA GLN A 86 -0.05 12.15 -20.68
C GLN A 86 1.30 12.75 -21.11
N SER A 87 1.87 13.65 -20.32
CA SER A 87 3.21 14.19 -20.57
C SER A 87 4.28 13.10 -20.64
N TYR A 88 4.22 12.13 -19.75
CA TYR A 88 5.11 10.97 -19.78
C TYR A 88 4.93 10.16 -21.05
N VAL A 89 3.70 9.85 -21.46
CA VAL A 89 3.39 9.10 -22.69
C VAL A 89 3.91 9.83 -23.93
N GLU A 90 3.73 11.15 -24.02
CA GLU A 90 4.26 11.93 -25.15
C GLU A 90 5.80 11.89 -25.23
N ARG A 91 6.49 12.02 -24.10
CA ARG A 91 7.95 11.84 -24.06
C ARG A 91 8.37 10.45 -24.52
N ARG A 92 7.62 9.41 -24.14
CA ARG A 92 7.87 8.04 -24.59
C ARG A 92 7.65 7.86 -26.09
N LYS A 93 6.62 8.47 -26.68
CA LYS A 93 6.40 8.49 -28.13
C LYS A 93 7.56 9.17 -28.89
N GLN A 94 8.16 10.18 -28.30
CA GLN A 94 9.35 10.87 -28.82
C GLN A 94 10.66 10.09 -28.55
N GLN A 95 10.58 8.82 -28.16
CA GLN A 95 11.71 7.94 -27.86
C GLN A 95 12.63 8.44 -26.73
N GLN A 96 12.17 9.36 -25.91
CA GLN A 96 12.91 9.76 -24.70
C GLN A 96 12.96 8.60 -23.71
N GLY A 97 14.01 8.55 -22.91
CA GLY A 97 14.23 7.51 -21.91
C GLY A 97 13.07 7.36 -20.92
N ARG A 98 13.02 6.21 -20.24
CA ARG A 98 12.07 6.00 -19.14
C ARG A 98 12.43 6.91 -17.99
N GLU A 99 11.44 7.56 -17.41
CA GLU A 99 11.60 8.35 -16.18
C GLU A 99 11.71 7.43 -14.95
N TYR A 100 10.86 6.40 -14.97
CA TYR A 100 10.83 5.37 -13.92
C TYR A 100 11.37 4.07 -14.49
N PHE A 101 12.07 3.30 -13.65
CA PHE A 101 12.65 2.01 -14.03
C PHE A 101 13.48 2.09 -15.33
N PRO A 102 14.57 2.87 -15.34
CA PRO A 102 15.41 3.05 -16.51
C PRO A 102 16.07 1.73 -16.96
N THR A 103 16.26 0.79 -16.03
CA THR A 103 16.79 -0.54 -16.27
C THR A 103 15.85 -1.63 -15.78
N VAL A 104 15.99 -2.85 -16.32
CA VAL A 104 15.24 -4.02 -15.87
C VAL A 104 15.59 -4.36 -14.42
N SER A 105 16.86 -4.23 -14.04
CA SER A 105 17.29 -4.48 -12.63
C SER A 105 16.58 -3.55 -11.65
N HIS A 106 16.40 -2.29 -12.01
CA HIS A 106 15.66 -1.34 -11.17
C HIS A 106 14.18 -1.73 -11.04
N ALA A 107 13.57 -2.21 -12.13
CA ALA A 107 12.20 -2.72 -12.07
C ALA A 107 12.10 -3.97 -11.17
N PHE A 108 13.05 -4.88 -11.24
CA PHE A 108 13.10 -6.07 -10.38
C PHE A 108 13.30 -5.70 -8.90
N GLU A 109 14.18 -4.75 -8.61
CA GLU A 109 14.35 -4.24 -7.25
C GLU A 109 13.04 -3.64 -6.71
N PHE A 110 12.32 -2.89 -7.52
CA PHE A 110 11.01 -2.34 -7.13
C PHE A 110 10.01 -3.46 -6.86
N LEU A 111 9.87 -4.45 -7.77
CA LEU A 111 8.97 -5.59 -7.57
C LEU A 111 9.30 -6.32 -6.26
N ALA A 112 10.56 -6.59 -6.00
CA ALA A 112 10.99 -7.23 -4.76
C ALA A 112 10.61 -6.39 -3.52
N LYS A 113 10.83 -5.08 -3.55
CA LYS A 113 10.57 -4.18 -2.41
C LYS A 113 9.09 -4.00 -2.10
N VAL A 114 8.20 -4.08 -3.10
CA VAL A 114 6.74 -3.95 -2.87
C VAL A 114 6.06 -5.29 -2.57
N ALA A 115 6.79 -6.40 -2.64
CA ALA A 115 6.24 -7.73 -2.37
C ALA A 115 5.50 -7.85 -1.03
N PRO A 116 5.99 -7.31 0.11
CA PRO A 116 5.27 -7.41 1.38
C PRO A 116 3.87 -6.83 1.35
N VAL A 117 3.63 -5.80 0.53
CA VAL A 117 2.31 -5.18 0.36
C VAL A 117 1.48 -5.97 -0.64
N LYS A 118 2.08 -6.37 -1.76
CA LYS A 118 1.37 -7.06 -2.84
C LYS A 118 0.98 -8.50 -2.50
N LEU A 119 1.72 -9.18 -1.64
CA LEU A 119 1.38 -10.53 -1.18
C LEU A 119 0.23 -10.57 -0.17
N VAL A 120 -0.25 -9.42 0.29
CA VAL A 120 -1.44 -9.27 1.14
C VAL A 120 -2.49 -8.35 0.49
N ASP A 121 -2.43 -8.21 -0.84
CA ASP A 121 -3.34 -7.35 -1.59
C ASP A 121 -4.80 -7.75 -1.36
N GLY A 122 -5.65 -6.77 -1.09
CA GLY A 122 -7.05 -7.00 -0.72
C GLY A 122 -7.30 -7.35 0.76
N SER A 123 -6.31 -7.81 1.53
CA SER A 123 -6.53 -8.24 2.92
C SER A 123 -7.06 -7.13 3.82
N TRP A 124 -6.72 -5.88 3.55
CA TRP A 124 -7.21 -4.70 4.27
C TRP A 124 -8.72 -4.48 4.13
N LEU A 125 -9.34 -5.05 3.10
CA LEU A 125 -10.78 -4.99 2.86
C LEU A 125 -11.55 -6.14 3.55
N TYR A 126 -10.86 -7.15 4.07
CA TYR A 126 -11.52 -8.34 4.64
C TYR A 126 -12.55 -7.99 5.73
N SER A 127 -12.27 -7.01 6.57
CA SER A 127 -13.19 -6.58 7.63
C SER A 127 -14.52 -6.01 7.10
N THR A 128 -14.54 -5.51 5.87
CA THR A 128 -15.76 -4.98 5.25
C THR A 128 -16.79 -6.06 4.96
N VAL A 129 -16.34 -7.32 4.80
CA VAL A 129 -17.21 -8.47 4.54
C VAL A 129 -18.24 -8.68 5.63
N GLN A 130 -17.94 -8.32 6.88
CA GLN A 130 -18.90 -8.41 7.99
C GLN A 130 -20.11 -7.48 7.82
N ASN A 131 -19.98 -6.46 6.98
CA ASN A 131 -21.00 -5.46 6.69
C ASN A 131 -21.51 -5.55 5.24
N TRP A 132 -21.42 -6.73 4.63
CA TRP A 132 -21.73 -6.95 3.20
C TRP A 132 -23.13 -6.50 2.78
N ASN A 133 -24.08 -6.48 3.71
CA ASN A 133 -25.48 -6.10 3.49
C ASN A 133 -25.75 -4.59 3.62
N ARG A 134 -24.74 -3.79 3.91
CA ARG A 134 -24.87 -2.33 4.03
C ARG A 134 -24.58 -1.65 2.69
N PRO A 135 -25.44 -0.74 2.24
CA PRO A 135 -25.20 0.01 0.99
C PRO A 135 -23.84 0.73 0.95
N GLU A 136 -23.40 1.27 2.10
CA GLU A 136 -22.17 2.05 2.24
C GLU A 136 -20.90 1.21 2.00
N THR A 137 -20.98 -0.09 2.18
CA THR A 137 -19.82 -1.00 1.98
C THR A 137 -19.81 -1.67 0.61
N LYS A 138 -20.83 -1.48 -0.21
CA LYS A 138 -21.01 -2.16 -1.49
C LYS A 138 -19.79 -2.02 -2.41
N ASP A 139 -19.30 -0.80 -2.57
CA ASP A 139 -18.19 -0.53 -3.47
C ASP A 139 -16.87 -1.10 -2.94
N LEU A 140 -16.67 -1.08 -1.62
CA LEU A 140 -15.52 -1.72 -0.98
C LEU A 140 -15.56 -3.26 -1.14
N ILE A 141 -16.75 -3.85 -1.03
CA ILE A 141 -16.92 -5.29 -1.29
C ILE A 141 -16.63 -5.62 -2.75
N TYR A 142 -17.05 -4.77 -3.68
CA TYR A 142 -16.74 -4.97 -5.09
C TYR A 142 -15.22 -4.95 -5.35
N ILE A 143 -14.51 -3.96 -4.80
CA ILE A 143 -13.05 -3.88 -4.87
C ILE A 143 -12.41 -5.14 -4.27
N TYR A 144 -12.90 -5.61 -3.11
CA TYR A 144 -12.40 -6.83 -2.49
C TYR A 144 -12.56 -8.06 -3.39
N LEU A 145 -13.70 -8.18 -4.07
CA LEU A 145 -13.92 -9.26 -5.04
C LEU A 145 -13.01 -9.17 -6.26
N GLU A 146 -12.70 -7.95 -6.74
CA GLU A 146 -11.72 -7.73 -7.81
C GLU A 146 -10.32 -8.19 -7.39
N GLU A 147 -9.88 -7.84 -6.17
CA GLU A 147 -8.59 -8.31 -5.62
C GLU A 147 -8.52 -9.83 -5.55
N LEU A 148 -9.65 -10.50 -5.27
CA LEU A 148 -9.77 -11.95 -5.28
C LEU A 148 -9.96 -12.55 -6.69
N GLY A 149 -9.89 -11.73 -7.74
CA GLY A 149 -10.08 -12.17 -9.14
C GLY A 149 -11.50 -12.56 -9.47
N MET A 150 -12.49 -11.97 -8.80
CA MET A 150 -13.92 -12.31 -8.97
C MET A 150 -14.19 -13.82 -8.82
N GLY A 151 -13.45 -14.50 -7.95
CA GLY A 151 -13.52 -15.94 -7.74
C GLY A 151 -12.69 -16.80 -8.71
N HIS A 152 -11.94 -16.19 -9.62
CA HIS A 152 -11.02 -16.88 -10.52
C HIS A 152 -9.59 -16.85 -9.95
N THR A 153 -9.07 -17.99 -9.51
CA THR A 153 -7.73 -18.07 -8.88
C THR A 153 -6.62 -17.45 -9.72
N ARG A 154 -6.67 -17.65 -11.06
CA ARG A 154 -5.65 -17.07 -11.97
C ARG A 154 -5.73 -15.56 -12.12
N ALA A 155 -6.84 -14.93 -11.73
CA ALA A 155 -7.03 -13.50 -11.73
C ALA A 155 -6.91 -12.89 -10.31
N ASN A 156 -6.65 -13.71 -9.30
CA ASN A 156 -6.35 -13.23 -7.95
C ASN A 156 -5.02 -12.48 -7.95
N HIS A 157 -5.01 -11.25 -7.46
CA HIS A 157 -3.84 -10.37 -7.54
C HIS A 157 -2.62 -10.93 -6.80
N VAL A 158 -2.82 -11.58 -5.65
CA VAL A 158 -1.72 -12.23 -4.91
C VAL A 158 -1.13 -13.38 -5.72
N THR A 159 -1.98 -14.23 -6.32
CA THR A 159 -1.52 -15.35 -7.17
C THR A 159 -0.75 -14.82 -8.39
N MET A 160 -1.28 -13.82 -9.09
CA MET A 160 -0.61 -13.20 -10.23
C MET A 160 0.75 -12.62 -9.84
N TYR A 161 0.82 -12.00 -8.66
CA TYR A 161 2.06 -11.42 -8.17
C TYR A 161 3.08 -12.50 -7.77
N GLN A 162 2.64 -13.58 -7.12
CA GLN A 162 3.49 -14.72 -6.81
C GLN A 162 4.05 -15.36 -8.09
N ASP A 163 3.21 -15.55 -9.11
CA ASP A 163 3.63 -16.07 -10.40
C ASP A 163 4.68 -15.17 -11.08
N LEU A 164 4.50 -13.84 -10.97
CA LEU A 164 5.46 -12.87 -11.46
C LEU A 164 6.81 -12.96 -10.74
N LEU A 165 6.80 -13.04 -9.40
CA LEU A 165 8.03 -13.18 -8.62
C LEU A 165 8.73 -14.51 -8.93
N ASN A 166 7.98 -15.60 -9.06
CA ASN A 166 8.49 -16.91 -9.42
C ASN A 166 9.14 -16.90 -10.82
N HIS A 167 8.47 -16.28 -11.78
CA HIS A 167 8.95 -16.20 -13.16
C HIS A 167 10.32 -15.51 -13.29
N TYR A 168 10.56 -14.50 -12.46
CA TYR A 168 11.81 -13.75 -12.47
C TYR A 168 12.79 -14.13 -11.34
N GLU A 169 12.52 -15.22 -10.63
CA GLU A 169 13.36 -15.71 -9.53
C GLU A 169 13.58 -14.66 -8.41
N LEU A 170 12.54 -13.86 -8.14
CA LEU A 170 12.57 -12.79 -7.13
C LEU A 170 12.03 -13.24 -5.76
N ASN A 171 12.04 -14.55 -5.48
CA ASN A 171 11.39 -15.16 -4.31
C ASN A 171 12.14 -14.96 -2.97
N SER A 172 13.29 -14.31 -2.96
CA SER A 172 14.06 -14.08 -1.73
C SER A 172 13.35 -13.16 -0.72
N TYR A 173 12.13 -12.73 -1.03
CA TYR A 173 11.28 -11.87 -0.19
C TYR A 173 9.96 -12.54 0.22
N ALA A 174 9.72 -13.77 -0.21
CA ALA A 174 8.52 -14.54 0.16
C ALA A 174 8.80 -15.44 1.37
#